data_f6edfbbd37c91062d2bf797f3547089d
#
_entry.id   f6edfbbd37c91062d2bf797f3547089d
#
_cell.length_a   1.000
_cell.length_b   1.000
_cell.length_c   1.000
_cell.angle_alpha   90.00
_cell.angle_beta   90.00
_cell.angle_gamma   90.00
#
_symmetry.space_group_name_H-M   'P 1'
#
loop_
_entity.id
_entity.type
_entity.pdbx_description
1 polymer ?
#
loop_
_entity_poly.entity_id
_entity_poly.type
_entity_poly.pdbx_seq_one_letter_code
_entity_poly.pdbx_strand_id
1 'polypeptide(L)'
;MKKKILAAVLACALSVSLIACGQTDTTEPDGGTADQAATYTVGICQLVQHDALDAATRGFIDALNEALPGQVVFEEKNASGDPANCSTIVNGFVSEGVDLIMANATPALTAAVSATADIPILGTSITAYGVALDIDNFSGTVGGNVSGTSDLADLEAQANMITEWFPEAKNVGLLFCSAEANSRYQVDEVTKYLSAKGITCKEFAFTDTNDVASLAQAAAEFADVVYIPTDNTAASNKEAIANVLLPAGIPMVAGEEGICTDCGVCTLSISYYDLGRTTGEMAAKVLTGEADISTMPIEYTAATPKYDPDVCELLGITPLDGYTPIEK
;
A
#
# COMPACT_ATOMS: atom_id res chain seq x y z
N MET A 1 -56.20 28.80 36.93
CA MET A 1 -57.12 27.97 37.73
C MET A 1 -56.41 26.65 37.96
N LYS A 2 -55.81 26.46 39.14
CA LYS A 2 -56.26 25.61 40.26
C LYS A 2 -56.42 24.13 39.80
N LYS A 3 -55.80 23.10 40.33
CA LYS A 3 -55.41 22.63 41.67
C LYS A 3 -54.50 21.41 41.47
N LYS A 4 -53.36 21.18 42.12
CA LYS A 4 -53.15 20.67 43.50
C LYS A 4 -53.39 19.19 43.71
N ILE A 5 -52.30 18.47 44.15
CA ILE A 5 -52.15 17.59 45.32
C ILE A 5 -52.50 16.10 45.03
N LEU A 6 -51.68 15.08 45.36
CA LEU A 6 -51.29 14.62 46.69
C LEU A 6 -50.23 13.49 46.61
N ALA A 7 -49.32 13.48 47.57
CA ALA A 7 -48.35 12.44 47.87
C ALA A 7 -48.99 11.30 48.66
N ALA A 8 -48.46 10.08 48.61
CA ALA A 8 -48.57 9.09 49.67
C ALA A 8 -47.32 8.23 49.78
N VAL A 9 -46.67 8.37 50.92
CA VAL A 9 -45.61 7.54 51.50
C VAL A 9 -46.25 6.30 52.14
N LEU A 10 -45.66 5.11 51.98
CA LEU A 10 -45.78 4.07 52.97
C LEU A 10 -44.54 3.21 53.07
N ALA A 11 -43.91 3.23 54.23
CA ALA A 11 -42.78 2.41 54.66
C ALA A 11 -43.35 1.16 55.42
N CYS A 12 -42.51 0.19 55.67
CA CYS A 12 -42.49 -0.91 56.62
C CYS A 12 -42.26 -2.26 55.93
N ALA A 13 -41.52 -3.24 56.42
CA ALA A 13 -40.74 -3.40 57.63
C ALA A 13 -39.78 -4.60 57.47
N LEU A 14 -38.75 -4.60 58.28
CA LEU A 14 -37.76 -5.66 58.53
C LEU A 14 -38.37 -7.03 58.80
N SER A 15 -37.74 -8.11 58.36
CA SER A 15 -37.74 -9.41 59.06
C SER A 15 -36.31 -9.99 58.99
N VAL A 16 -35.67 -10.02 60.14
CA VAL A 16 -34.43 -10.72 60.46
C VAL A 16 -34.74 -12.16 60.71
N SER A 17 -34.06 -13.11 60.08
CA SER A 17 -34.01 -14.52 60.54
C SER A 17 -32.55 -14.98 60.46
N LEU A 18 -31.94 -15.05 61.65
CA LEU A 18 -30.68 -15.79 61.90
C LEU A 18 -30.98 -17.28 61.97
N ILE A 19 -30.31 -18.11 61.21
CA ILE A 19 -30.04 -19.50 61.60
C ILE A 19 -28.58 -19.81 61.24
N ALA A 20 -27.89 -20.42 62.14
CA ALA A 20 -26.49 -20.62 62.28
C ALA A 20 -25.94 -21.91 61.60
N CYS A 21 -24.65 -21.92 61.37
CA CYS A 21 -23.69 -23.04 61.32
C CYS A 21 -23.78 -24.06 60.16
N GLY A 22 -22.75 -24.03 59.34
CA GLY A 22 -22.26 -25.13 58.51
C GLY A 22 -20.99 -24.68 57.81
N GLN A 23 -19.83 -24.94 58.39
CA GLN A 23 -18.51 -24.74 57.81
C GLN A 23 -18.34 -25.73 56.69
N THR A 24 -18.20 -25.29 55.46
CA THR A 24 -17.53 -25.98 54.36
C THR A 24 -16.63 -25.01 53.67
N ASP A 25 -15.32 -25.29 53.77
CA ASP A 25 -14.28 -24.64 52.96
C ASP A 25 -14.62 -24.78 51.49
N THR A 26 -15.06 -23.70 50.86
CA THR A 26 -15.01 -23.53 49.43
C THR A 26 -14.03 -22.40 49.16
N THR A 27 -12.85 -22.77 48.71
CA THR A 27 -11.90 -21.91 48.03
C THR A 27 -12.68 -21.19 46.93
N GLU A 28 -12.95 -19.90 47.13
CA GLU A 28 -13.33 -19.01 46.02
C GLU A 28 -12.18 -19.05 44.99
N PRO A 29 -12.46 -19.27 43.69
CA PRO A 29 -11.46 -18.99 42.69
C PRO A 29 -11.25 -17.48 42.71
N ASP A 30 -10.01 -17.11 43.02
CA ASP A 30 -9.47 -15.78 42.84
C ASP A 30 -9.87 -15.28 41.42
N GLY A 31 -10.82 -14.37 41.40
CA GLY A 31 -11.22 -13.67 40.18
C GLY A 31 -10.08 -12.75 39.75
N GLY A 32 -9.06 -13.35 39.18
CA GLY A 32 -8.07 -12.59 38.42
C GLY A 32 -8.85 -11.75 37.40
N THR A 33 -8.87 -10.45 37.59
CA THR A 33 -9.17 -9.50 36.53
C THR A 33 -8.20 -9.85 35.39
N ALA A 34 -8.71 -10.56 34.38
CA ALA A 34 -8.00 -10.62 33.11
C ALA A 34 -7.71 -9.16 32.75
N ASP A 35 -6.44 -8.81 32.77
CA ASP A 35 -5.96 -7.54 32.23
C ASP A 35 -6.52 -7.50 30.82
N GLN A 36 -7.52 -6.67 30.57
CA GLN A 36 -8.05 -6.48 29.23
C GLN A 36 -6.90 -5.86 28.45
N ALA A 37 -6.27 -6.66 27.60
CA ALA A 37 -5.21 -6.18 26.72
C ALA A 37 -5.70 -4.91 26.02
N ALA A 38 -4.84 -3.90 25.95
CA ALA A 38 -5.17 -2.65 25.26
C ALA A 38 -5.63 -2.99 23.82
N THR A 39 -6.71 -2.40 23.40
CA THR A 39 -7.21 -2.56 22.03
C THR A 39 -6.81 -1.34 21.24
N TYR A 40 -6.08 -1.56 20.15
CA TYR A 40 -5.64 -0.51 19.23
C TYR A 40 -6.61 -0.42 18.05
N THR A 41 -6.88 0.79 17.57
CA THR A 41 -7.62 1.05 16.34
C THR A 41 -6.65 1.54 15.27
N VAL A 42 -6.59 0.83 14.15
CA VAL A 42 -5.69 1.15 13.03
C VAL A 42 -6.51 1.50 11.81
N GLY A 43 -6.36 2.74 11.34
CA GLY A 43 -6.97 3.19 10.09
C GLY A 43 -6.11 2.81 8.89
N ILE A 44 -6.69 2.15 7.90
CA ILE A 44 -6.05 1.77 6.64
C ILE A 44 -6.66 2.58 5.51
N CYS A 45 -5.86 3.46 4.90
CA CYS A 45 -6.24 4.20 3.70
C CYS A 45 -5.51 3.60 2.50
N GLN A 46 -6.20 2.81 1.69
CA GLN A 46 -5.71 2.29 0.42
C GLN A 46 -6.19 3.17 -0.73
N LEU A 47 -5.27 3.57 -1.64
CA LEU A 47 -5.61 4.46 -2.76
C LEU A 47 -6.64 3.84 -3.70
N VAL A 48 -6.38 2.62 -4.17
CA VAL A 48 -7.22 1.92 -5.16
C VAL A 48 -7.06 0.41 -4.99
N GLN A 49 -7.99 -0.34 -5.53
CA GLN A 49 -7.93 -1.80 -5.53
C GLN A 49 -7.15 -2.32 -6.74
N HIS A 50 -6.07 -3.02 -6.51
CA HIS A 50 -5.33 -3.87 -7.43
C HIS A 50 -4.39 -4.81 -6.68
N ASP A 51 -3.87 -5.83 -7.38
CA ASP A 51 -3.17 -6.98 -6.79
C ASP A 51 -2.06 -6.60 -5.80
N ALA A 52 -1.22 -5.61 -6.14
CA ALA A 52 -0.09 -5.18 -5.31
C ALA A 52 -0.56 -4.51 -4.01
N LEU A 53 -1.45 -3.50 -4.08
CA LEU A 53 -1.93 -2.82 -2.88
C LEU A 53 -2.77 -3.74 -1.98
N ASP A 54 -3.58 -4.63 -2.58
CA ASP A 54 -4.36 -5.63 -1.83
C ASP A 54 -3.43 -6.62 -1.10
N ALA A 55 -2.33 -7.02 -1.74
CA ALA A 55 -1.31 -7.87 -1.12
C ALA A 55 -0.60 -7.17 0.05
N ALA A 56 -0.24 -5.88 -0.12
CA ALA A 56 0.39 -5.10 0.95
C ALA A 56 -0.56 -4.91 2.15
N THR A 57 -1.83 -4.61 1.89
CA THR A 57 -2.84 -4.50 2.97
C THR A 57 -3.00 -5.83 3.71
N ARG A 58 -3.11 -6.96 3.00
CA ARG A 58 -3.18 -8.30 3.64
C ARG A 58 -1.95 -8.60 4.49
N GLY A 59 -0.76 -8.39 3.93
CA GLY A 59 0.50 -8.62 4.65
C GLY A 59 0.60 -7.80 5.94
N PHE A 60 0.19 -6.53 5.88
CA PHE A 60 0.14 -5.64 7.04
C PHE A 60 -0.80 -6.18 8.14
N ILE A 61 -2.03 -6.53 7.76
CA ILE A 61 -3.05 -7.05 8.69
C ILE A 61 -2.58 -8.38 9.31
N ASP A 62 -2.05 -9.28 8.50
CA ASP A 62 -1.58 -10.59 8.96
C ASP A 62 -0.44 -10.44 9.97
N ALA A 63 0.58 -9.65 9.67
CA ALA A 63 1.72 -9.43 10.57
C ALA A 63 1.30 -8.76 11.88
N LEU A 64 0.40 -7.78 11.82
CA LEU A 64 -0.04 -7.09 13.01
C LEU A 64 -0.96 -7.97 13.89
N ASN A 65 -1.81 -8.81 13.29
CA ASN A 65 -2.60 -9.82 14.00
C ASN A 65 -1.73 -10.91 14.64
N GLU A 66 -0.65 -11.32 13.99
CA GLU A 66 0.33 -12.26 14.54
C GLU A 66 1.06 -11.67 15.75
N ALA A 67 1.47 -10.40 15.66
CA ALA A 67 2.19 -9.72 16.73
C ALA A 67 1.29 -9.34 17.92
N LEU A 68 0.05 -8.93 17.68
CA LEU A 68 -0.91 -8.42 18.67
C LEU A 68 -2.26 -9.16 18.55
N PRO A 69 -2.31 -10.47 18.82
CA PRO A 69 -3.50 -11.29 18.56
C PRO A 69 -4.72 -10.82 19.37
N GLY A 70 -5.78 -10.43 18.64
CA GLY A 70 -7.05 -9.98 19.23
C GLY A 70 -6.98 -8.59 19.88
N GLN A 71 -5.91 -7.83 19.69
CA GLN A 71 -5.73 -6.50 20.27
C GLN A 71 -5.90 -5.37 19.26
N VAL A 72 -6.12 -5.66 17.97
CA VAL A 72 -6.21 -4.65 16.91
C VAL A 72 -7.56 -4.71 16.22
N VAL A 73 -8.16 -3.55 16.03
CA VAL A 73 -9.34 -3.33 15.19
C VAL A 73 -8.90 -2.54 13.96
N PHE A 74 -9.22 -3.03 12.78
CA PHE A 74 -8.86 -2.38 11.52
C PHE A 74 -10.06 -1.63 10.95
N GLU A 75 -9.85 -0.39 10.55
CA GLU A 75 -10.78 0.42 9.77
C GLU A 75 -10.24 0.59 8.35
N GLU A 76 -10.61 -0.35 7.49
CA GLU A 76 -10.17 -0.38 6.10
C GLU A 76 -11.06 0.50 5.22
N LYS A 77 -10.45 1.44 4.49
CA LYS A 77 -11.13 2.32 3.53
C LYS A 77 -10.34 2.38 2.22
N ASN A 78 -11.06 2.39 1.11
CA ASN A 78 -10.51 2.48 -0.23
C ASN A 78 -10.94 3.81 -0.88
N ALA A 79 -9.97 4.55 -1.42
CA ALA A 79 -10.19 5.86 -2.02
C ALA A 79 -10.66 5.80 -3.49
N SER A 80 -10.75 4.60 -4.07
CA SER A 80 -11.20 4.37 -5.45
C SER A 80 -10.40 5.14 -6.50
N GLY A 81 -9.10 5.34 -6.27
CA GLY A 81 -8.19 6.02 -7.17
C GLY A 81 -8.23 7.56 -7.10
N ASP A 82 -9.02 8.13 -6.19
CA ASP A 82 -9.15 9.59 -6.06
C ASP A 82 -8.37 10.12 -4.83
N PRO A 83 -7.29 10.93 -5.01
CA PRO A 83 -6.55 11.53 -3.90
C PRO A 83 -7.41 12.39 -2.96
N ALA A 84 -8.50 13.00 -3.45
CA ALA A 84 -9.41 13.77 -2.60
C ALA A 84 -10.19 12.86 -1.63
N ASN A 85 -10.49 11.62 -2.05
CA ASN A 85 -11.07 10.62 -1.17
C ASN A 85 -10.05 10.16 -0.10
N CYS A 86 -8.76 10.05 -0.42
CA CYS A 86 -7.72 9.79 0.59
C CYS A 86 -7.78 10.83 1.70
N SER A 87 -7.84 12.12 1.35
CA SER A 87 -7.95 13.22 2.31
C SER A 87 -9.22 13.11 3.17
N THR A 88 -10.35 12.74 2.57
CA THR A 88 -11.61 12.56 3.29
C THR A 88 -11.52 11.39 4.28
N ILE A 89 -10.98 10.25 3.85
CA ILE A 89 -10.80 9.04 4.66
C ILE A 89 -9.90 9.33 5.86
N VAL A 90 -8.73 9.91 5.60
CA VAL A 90 -7.75 10.19 6.65
C VAL A 90 -8.26 11.21 7.68
N ASN A 91 -8.95 12.26 7.23
CA ASN A 91 -9.61 13.19 8.17
C ASN A 91 -10.68 12.50 9.03
N GLY A 92 -11.33 11.46 8.49
CA GLY A 92 -12.21 10.57 9.28
C GLY A 92 -11.44 9.88 10.40
N PHE A 93 -10.34 9.19 10.08
CA PHE A 93 -9.48 8.53 11.06
C PHE A 93 -8.94 9.47 12.15
N VAL A 94 -8.51 10.68 11.75
CA VAL A 94 -8.07 11.71 12.71
C VAL A 94 -9.21 12.11 13.65
N SER A 95 -10.43 12.27 13.13
CA SER A 95 -11.61 12.65 13.92
C SER A 95 -12.06 11.53 14.87
N GLU A 96 -11.89 10.30 14.48
CA GLU A 96 -12.18 9.10 15.27
C GLU A 96 -11.09 8.80 16.31
N GLY A 97 -9.90 9.38 16.15
CA GLY A 97 -8.77 9.23 17.05
C GLY A 97 -8.15 7.84 16.99
N VAL A 98 -7.90 7.32 15.78
CA VAL A 98 -7.19 6.04 15.61
C VAL A 98 -5.77 6.09 16.19
N ASP A 99 -5.24 4.97 16.62
CA ASP A 99 -3.92 4.88 17.25
C ASP A 99 -2.77 4.88 16.23
N LEU A 100 -3.05 4.49 14.98
CA LEU A 100 -2.09 4.46 13.88
C LEU A 100 -2.83 4.55 12.54
N ILE A 101 -2.21 5.22 11.56
CA ILE A 101 -2.67 5.24 10.17
C ILE A 101 -1.68 4.47 9.30
N MET A 102 -2.17 3.46 8.59
CA MET A 102 -1.45 2.84 7.48
C MET A 102 -1.90 3.48 6.18
N ALA A 103 -0.95 4.10 5.48
CA ALA A 103 -1.18 4.77 4.20
C ALA A 103 -0.60 3.92 3.06
N ASN A 104 -1.47 3.32 2.24
CA ASN A 104 -1.10 2.44 1.15
C ASN A 104 -1.16 3.20 -0.18
N ALA A 105 -0.01 3.47 -0.76
CA ALA A 105 0.35 4.30 -1.91
C ALA A 105 0.61 5.79 -1.59
N THR A 106 1.40 6.42 -2.48
CA THR A 106 1.87 7.81 -2.33
C THR A 106 0.75 8.83 -2.06
N PRO A 107 -0.39 8.84 -2.77
CA PRO A 107 -1.46 9.79 -2.48
C PRO A 107 -2.10 9.62 -1.10
N ALA A 108 -2.17 8.38 -0.59
CA ALA A 108 -2.65 8.12 0.77
C ALA A 108 -1.66 8.64 1.83
N LEU A 109 -0.34 8.46 1.60
CA LEU A 109 0.69 8.99 2.48
C LEU A 109 0.65 10.53 2.54
N THR A 110 0.60 11.20 1.41
CA THR A 110 0.56 12.68 1.36
C THR A 110 -0.69 13.24 2.04
N ALA A 111 -1.83 12.57 1.88
CA ALA A 111 -3.06 12.92 2.58
C ALA A 111 -2.91 12.74 4.10
N ALA A 112 -2.32 11.64 4.56
CA ALA A 112 -2.13 11.35 5.98
C ALA A 112 -1.20 12.36 6.66
N VAL A 113 -0.05 12.65 6.05
CA VAL A 113 0.91 13.63 6.55
C VAL A 113 0.32 15.04 6.60
N SER A 114 -0.56 15.38 5.65
CA SER A 114 -1.24 16.67 5.63
C SER A 114 -2.32 16.80 6.71
N ALA A 115 -2.88 15.70 7.18
CA ALA A 115 -4.01 15.69 8.10
C ALA A 115 -3.60 15.67 9.58
N THR A 116 -2.45 15.08 9.93
CA THR A 116 -2.02 14.97 11.33
C THR A 116 -0.50 14.96 11.48
N ALA A 117 -0.04 15.58 12.57
CA ALA A 117 1.34 15.52 13.04
C ALA A 117 1.49 14.69 14.34
N ASP A 118 0.37 14.16 14.86
CA ASP A 118 0.30 13.52 16.18
C ASP A 118 0.10 12.01 16.07
N ILE A 119 -0.78 11.55 15.17
CA ILE A 119 -1.06 10.12 14.99
C ILE A 119 0.10 9.51 14.18
N PRO A 120 0.70 8.39 14.61
CA PRO A 120 1.71 7.67 13.85
C PRO A 120 1.20 7.27 12.45
N ILE A 121 2.03 7.49 11.43
CA ILE A 121 1.72 7.17 10.04
C ILE A 121 2.79 6.20 9.51
N LEU A 122 2.38 5.02 9.09
CA LEU A 122 3.24 4.09 8.37
C LEU A 122 2.80 4.02 6.91
N GLY A 123 3.69 4.46 6.01
CA GLY A 123 3.49 4.29 4.58
C GLY A 123 3.86 2.87 4.14
N THR A 124 3.11 2.31 3.21
CA THR A 124 3.50 1.10 2.46
C THR A 124 3.22 1.32 0.99
N SER A 125 3.93 0.64 0.11
CA SER A 125 3.84 0.86 -1.33
C SER A 125 4.16 2.31 -1.72
N ILE A 126 5.19 2.87 -1.09
CA ILE A 126 5.67 4.23 -1.33
C ILE A 126 6.98 4.15 -2.10
N THR A 127 6.98 4.65 -3.32
CA THR A 127 8.18 4.57 -4.18
C THR A 127 9.32 5.43 -3.64
N ALA A 128 9.08 6.72 -3.39
CA ALA A 128 10.13 7.65 -2.98
C ALA A 128 9.61 8.66 -1.95
N TYR A 129 9.91 8.43 -0.68
CA TYR A 129 9.49 9.32 0.43
C TYR A 129 9.98 10.75 0.26
N GLY A 130 11.23 10.94 -0.19
CA GLY A 130 11.77 12.28 -0.45
C GLY A 130 10.96 13.05 -1.47
N VAL A 131 10.52 12.40 -2.54
CA VAL A 131 9.67 12.99 -3.59
C VAL A 131 8.24 13.18 -3.07
N ALA A 132 7.67 12.16 -2.42
CA ALA A 132 6.30 12.20 -1.93
C ALA A 132 6.05 13.32 -0.90
N LEU A 133 7.06 13.63 -0.10
CA LEU A 133 6.98 14.57 1.03
C LEU A 133 7.82 15.85 0.83
N ASP A 134 8.37 16.07 -0.36
CA ASP A 134 9.20 17.23 -0.72
C ASP A 134 10.39 17.42 0.27
N ILE A 135 11.10 16.30 0.57
CA ILE A 135 12.25 16.31 1.47
C ILE A 135 13.54 16.33 0.65
N ASP A 136 14.22 17.47 0.66
CA ASP A 136 15.54 17.62 0.03
C ASP A 136 16.59 16.70 0.68
N ASN A 137 17.42 16.05 -0.17
CA ASN A 137 18.50 15.17 0.29
C ASN A 137 18.05 14.10 1.28
N PHE A 138 16.90 13.47 1.01
CA PHE A 138 16.35 12.40 1.86
C PHE A 138 17.41 11.33 2.15
N SER A 139 17.57 11.00 3.43
CA SER A 139 18.64 10.11 3.92
C SER A 139 18.16 8.80 4.55
N GLY A 140 16.90 8.42 4.26
CA GLY A 140 16.33 7.14 4.71
C GLY A 140 15.46 7.21 5.95
N THR A 141 15.32 8.36 6.60
CA THR A 141 14.40 8.56 7.74
C THR A 141 13.59 9.83 7.49
N VAL A 142 12.26 9.75 7.63
CA VAL A 142 11.37 10.91 7.49
C VAL A 142 11.41 11.75 8.77
N GLY A 143 11.26 11.12 9.92
CA GLY A 143 11.15 11.77 11.22
C GLY A 143 9.72 12.19 11.57
N GLY A 144 9.57 12.87 12.72
CA GLY A 144 8.24 13.26 13.21
C GLY A 144 7.37 12.04 13.51
N ASN A 145 6.17 12.02 12.95
CA ASN A 145 5.22 10.91 13.14
C ASN A 145 5.15 9.95 11.93
N VAL A 146 6.16 9.93 11.06
CA VAL A 146 6.11 9.20 9.78
C VAL A 146 7.29 8.25 9.61
N SER A 147 7.00 7.02 9.23
CA SER A 147 7.95 6.03 8.72
C SER A 147 7.24 5.06 7.76
N GLY A 148 7.82 3.89 7.49
CA GLY A 148 7.21 2.83 6.69
C GLY A 148 8.17 2.10 5.78
N THR A 149 7.65 1.57 4.67
CA THR A 149 8.40 0.78 3.69
C THR A 149 8.35 1.40 2.30
N SER A 150 9.38 1.13 1.50
CA SER A 150 9.47 1.60 0.11
C SER A 150 9.43 0.42 -0.86
N ASP A 151 8.69 0.60 -1.95
CA ASP A 151 8.60 -0.34 -3.07
C ASP A 151 9.57 0.01 -4.22
N LEU A 152 10.44 0.99 -4.01
CA LEU A 152 11.39 1.43 -5.04
C LEU A 152 12.37 0.32 -5.40
N ALA A 153 12.21 -0.25 -6.58
CA ALA A 153 13.21 -1.11 -7.20
C ALA A 153 14.34 -0.27 -7.83
N ASP A 154 15.44 -0.93 -8.18
CA ASP A 154 16.56 -0.30 -8.89
C ASP A 154 16.15 0.12 -10.31
N LEU A 155 15.97 1.43 -10.53
CA LEU A 155 15.51 2.00 -11.80
C LEU A 155 16.55 1.89 -12.92
N GLU A 156 17.85 1.85 -12.59
CA GLU A 156 18.89 1.57 -13.56
C GLU A 156 18.81 0.11 -14.03
N ALA A 157 18.58 -0.82 -13.08
CA ALA A 157 18.37 -2.21 -13.43
C ALA A 157 17.10 -2.42 -14.27
N GLN A 158 16.00 -1.71 -13.99
CA GLN A 158 14.81 -1.75 -14.85
C GLN A 158 15.07 -1.21 -16.26
N ALA A 159 15.82 -0.12 -16.39
CA ALA A 159 16.23 0.40 -17.69
C ALA A 159 17.19 -0.58 -18.44
N ASN A 160 18.08 -1.26 -17.71
CA ASN A 160 18.94 -2.30 -18.28
C ASN A 160 18.14 -3.50 -18.77
N MET A 161 17.13 -3.94 -18.00
CA MET A 161 16.21 -5.01 -18.37
C MET A 161 15.57 -4.77 -19.74
N ILE A 162 15.15 -3.54 -20.05
CA ILE A 162 14.59 -3.20 -21.36
C ILE A 162 15.58 -3.52 -22.48
N THR A 163 16.86 -3.15 -22.30
CA THR A 163 17.90 -3.39 -23.32
C THR A 163 18.41 -4.83 -23.35
N GLU A 164 18.30 -5.57 -22.29
CA GLU A 164 18.64 -6.99 -22.23
C GLU A 164 17.62 -7.85 -22.97
N TRP A 165 16.34 -7.61 -22.72
CA TRP A 165 15.25 -8.34 -23.35
C TRP A 165 15.02 -7.91 -24.80
N PHE A 166 15.25 -6.65 -25.11
CA PHE A 166 14.97 -6.04 -26.42
C PHE A 166 16.17 -5.25 -26.94
N PRO A 167 17.29 -5.93 -27.29
CA PRO A 167 18.54 -5.26 -27.67
C PRO A 167 18.45 -4.45 -28.97
N GLU A 168 17.44 -4.71 -29.82
CA GLU A 168 17.21 -3.99 -31.06
C GLU A 168 16.26 -2.79 -30.91
N ALA A 169 15.66 -2.60 -29.71
CA ALA A 169 14.72 -1.52 -29.45
C ALA A 169 15.41 -0.16 -29.54
N LYS A 170 14.81 0.76 -30.28
CA LYS A 170 15.27 2.15 -30.47
C LYS A 170 14.31 3.15 -29.84
N ASN A 171 13.04 2.80 -29.76
CA ASN A 171 11.96 3.65 -29.28
C ASN A 171 11.28 3.00 -28.09
N VAL A 172 11.30 3.64 -26.94
CA VAL A 172 10.58 3.20 -25.73
C VAL A 172 9.45 4.17 -25.46
N GLY A 173 8.24 3.63 -25.40
CA GLY A 173 7.05 4.37 -24.97
C GLY A 173 6.92 4.30 -23.45
N LEU A 174 6.86 5.44 -22.79
CA LEU A 174 6.71 5.57 -21.35
C LEU A 174 5.24 5.85 -21.04
N LEU A 175 4.48 4.83 -20.65
CA LEU A 175 3.04 4.92 -20.39
C LEU A 175 2.78 5.00 -18.89
N PHE A 176 2.19 6.11 -18.41
CA PHE A 176 2.05 6.35 -16.98
C PHE A 176 1.01 7.41 -16.63
N CYS A 177 0.57 7.45 -15.35
CA CYS A 177 -0.28 8.49 -14.81
C CYS A 177 0.53 9.70 -14.36
N SER A 178 0.33 10.85 -15.02
CA SER A 178 1.03 12.09 -14.67
C SER A 178 0.53 12.74 -13.37
N ALA A 179 -0.62 12.30 -12.85
CA ALA A 179 -1.14 12.73 -11.56
C ALA A 179 -0.47 12.01 -10.37
N GLU A 180 0.33 10.97 -10.64
CA GLU A 180 1.06 10.21 -9.64
C GLU A 180 2.53 10.63 -9.59
N ALA A 181 2.97 11.25 -8.48
CA ALA A 181 4.35 11.71 -8.31
C ALA A 181 5.38 10.57 -8.32
N ASN A 182 5.00 9.39 -7.81
CA ASN A 182 5.81 8.16 -7.89
C ASN A 182 6.09 7.74 -9.33
N SER A 183 5.08 7.79 -10.19
CA SER A 183 5.21 7.41 -11.60
C SER A 183 6.08 8.40 -12.37
N ARG A 184 5.87 9.70 -12.17
CA ARG A 184 6.69 10.76 -12.76
C ARG A 184 8.16 10.61 -12.39
N TYR A 185 8.46 10.41 -11.11
CA TYR A 185 9.84 10.21 -10.65
C TYR A 185 10.53 9.03 -11.34
N GLN A 186 9.87 7.88 -11.44
CA GLN A 186 10.43 6.69 -12.07
C GLN A 186 10.65 6.90 -13.56
N VAL A 187 9.68 7.51 -14.26
CA VAL A 187 9.79 7.82 -15.69
C VAL A 187 10.97 8.76 -15.96
N ASP A 188 11.15 9.80 -15.16
CA ASP A 188 12.25 10.76 -15.31
C ASP A 188 13.62 10.08 -15.13
N GLU A 189 13.75 9.17 -14.14
CA GLU A 189 15.00 8.45 -13.90
C GLU A 189 15.29 7.41 -15.01
N VAL A 190 14.29 6.57 -15.35
CA VAL A 190 14.45 5.56 -16.42
C VAL A 190 14.78 6.23 -17.76
N THR A 191 14.18 7.38 -18.06
CA THR A 191 14.49 8.17 -19.25
C THR A 191 15.96 8.57 -19.32
N LYS A 192 16.58 8.97 -18.21
CA LYS A 192 18.00 9.32 -18.16
C LYS A 192 18.88 8.13 -18.54
N TYR A 193 18.60 6.96 -17.95
CA TYR A 193 19.38 5.74 -18.24
C TYR A 193 19.21 5.26 -19.67
N LEU A 194 18.00 5.25 -20.21
CA LEU A 194 17.71 4.84 -21.58
C LEU A 194 18.30 5.83 -22.61
N SER A 195 18.17 7.13 -22.36
CA SER A 195 18.74 8.16 -23.23
C SER A 195 20.28 8.11 -23.29
N ALA A 196 20.94 7.80 -22.18
CA ALA A 196 22.37 7.58 -22.10
C ALA A 196 22.83 6.39 -22.98
N LYS A 197 21.95 5.44 -23.27
CA LYS A 197 22.18 4.30 -24.18
C LYS A 197 21.78 4.60 -25.63
N GLY A 198 21.31 5.81 -25.94
CA GLY A 198 20.89 6.23 -27.27
C GLY A 198 19.48 5.79 -27.67
N ILE A 199 18.67 5.39 -26.71
CA ILE A 199 17.26 5.04 -26.91
C ILE A 199 16.41 6.30 -26.91
N THR A 200 15.47 6.39 -27.85
CA THR A 200 14.49 7.47 -27.91
C THR A 200 13.32 7.15 -26.99
N CYS A 201 13.13 7.95 -25.96
CA CYS A 201 11.98 7.84 -25.06
C CYS A 201 10.89 8.84 -25.45
N LYS A 202 9.62 8.41 -25.40
CA LYS A 202 8.46 9.27 -25.58
C LYS A 202 7.42 8.97 -24.52
N GLU A 203 6.95 10.02 -23.87
CA GLU A 203 5.94 9.94 -22.85
C GLU A 203 4.53 9.84 -23.45
N PHE A 204 3.72 8.97 -22.84
CA PHE A 204 2.30 8.78 -23.07
C PHE A 204 1.61 8.87 -21.71
N ALA A 205 1.37 10.10 -21.27
CA ALA A 205 0.94 10.41 -19.92
C ALA A 205 -0.58 10.62 -19.88
N PHE A 206 -1.30 9.73 -19.21
CA PHE A 206 -2.72 9.93 -18.87
C PHE A 206 -2.86 10.63 -17.51
N THR A 207 -4.02 11.18 -17.23
CA THR A 207 -4.33 11.82 -15.94
C THR A 207 -5.31 11.01 -15.11
N ASP A 208 -6.11 10.18 -15.77
CA ASP A 208 -7.11 9.30 -15.17
C ASP A 208 -7.38 8.08 -16.06
N THR A 209 -8.29 7.22 -15.65
CA THR A 209 -8.59 5.95 -16.32
C THR A 209 -9.22 6.10 -17.72
N ASN A 210 -9.80 7.25 -18.07
CA ASN A 210 -10.54 7.42 -19.34
C ASN A 210 -9.61 7.41 -20.55
N ASP A 211 -8.38 7.90 -20.39
CA ASP A 211 -7.42 8.04 -21.49
C ASP A 211 -6.45 6.86 -21.63
N VAL A 212 -6.45 5.91 -20.67
CA VAL A 212 -5.47 4.80 -20.62
C VAL A 212 -5.42 4.03 -21.95
N ALA A 213 -6.57 3.55 -22.45
CA ALA A 213 -6.58 2.75 -23.67
C ALA A 213 -6.15 3.55 -24.90
N SER A 214 -6.52 4.83 -25.00
CA SER A 214 -6.14 5.68 -26.14
C SER A 214 -4.64 6.00 -26.15
N LEU A 215 -4.05 6.21 -24.97
CA LEU A 215 -2.62 6.46 -24.85
C LEU A 215 -1.80 5.17 -24.98
N ALA A 216 -2.32 4.03 -24.53
CA ALA A 216 -1.72 2.73 -24.85
C ALA A 216 -1.68 2.47 -26.37
N GLN A 217 -2.76 2.82 -27.09
CA GLN A 217 -2.78 2.72 -28.57
C GLN A 217 -1.74 3.64 -29.20
N ALA A 218 -1.63 4.89 -28.75
CA ALA A 218 -0.63 5.82 -29.26
C ALA A 218 0.81 5.38 -28.93
N ALA A 219 1.01 4.73 -27.77
CA ALA A 219 2.28 4.14 -27.41
C ALA A 219 2.64 2.96 -28.33
N ALA A 220 1.66 2.07 -28.60
CA ALA A 220 1.84 0.93 -29.49
C ALA A 220 2.20 1.34 -30.94
N GLU A 221 1.73 2.49 -31.41
CA GLU A 221 2.06 3.01 -32.76
C GLU A 221 3.49 3.59 -32.84
N PHE A 222 4.07 3.96 -31.71
CA PHE A 222 5.41 4.58 -31.65
C PHE A 222 6.51 3.61 -31.24
N ALA A 223 6.22 2.78 -30.23
CA ALA A 223 7.22 2.09 -29.44
C ALA A 223 7.60 0.73 -30.00
N ASP A 224 8.89 0.38 -29.91
CA ASP A 224 9.35 -0.99 -30.04
C ASP A 224 9.09 -1.78 -28.73
N VAL A 225 9.12 -1.08 -27.58
CA VAL A 225 8.83 -1.60 -26.23
C VAL A 225 8.12 -0.50 -25.43
N VAL A 226 7.11 -0.87 -24.66
CA VAL A 226 6.48 0.03 -23.69
C VAL A 226 7.05 -0.24 -22.29
N TYR A 227 7.35 0.82 -21.54
CA TYR A 227 7.67 0.75 -20.11
C TYR A 227 6.53 1.38 -19.32
N ILE A 228 6.08 0.69 -18.28
CA ILE A 228 5.11 1.19 -17.30
C ILE A 228 5.79 1.12 -15.93
N PRO A 229 5.96 2.24 -15.22
CA PRO A 229 6.52 2.25 -13.87
C PRO A 229 5.58 1.57 -12.85
N THR A 230 5.94 1.58 -11.58
CA THR A 230 5.02 1.28 -10.49
C THR A 230 3.96 2.38 -10.43
N ASP A 231 2.81 2.14 -11.06
CA ASP A 231 1.74 3.10 -11.34
C ASP A 231 0.38 2.52 -10.95
N ASN A 232 -0.29 3.12 -9.98
CA ASN A 232 -1.52 2.57 -9.42
C ASN A 232 -2.70 2.64 -10.40
N THR A 233 -2.74 3.71 -11.21
CA THR A 233 -3.80 3.86 -12.22
C THR A 233 -3.59 2.85 -13.36
N ALA A 234 -2.34 2.63 -13.80
CA ALA A 234 -2.03 1.60 -14.79
C ALA A 234 -2.36 0.18 -14.24
N ALA A 235 -1.96 -0.11 -13.00
CA ALA A 235 -2.21 -1.40 -12.35
C ALA A 235 -3.70 -1.73 -12.28
N SER A 236 -4.53 -0.77 -11.88
CA SER A 236 -5.99 -0.93 -11.83
C SER A 236 -6.66 -1.01 -13.21
N ASN A 237 -5.93 -0.69 -14.28
CA ASN A 237 -6.41 -0.71 -15.67
C ASN A 237 -5.57 -1.61 -16.59
N LYS A 238 -4.80 -2.55 -16.02
CA LYS A 238 -3.88 -3.42 -16.79
C LYS A 238 -4.56 -4.17 -17.93
N GLU A 239 -5.79 -4.62 -17.73
CA GLU A 239 -6.56 -5.32 -18.77
C GLU A 239 -6.83 -4.44 -20.00
N ALA A 240 -7.12 -3.16 -19.79
CA ALA A 240 -7.32 -2.22 -20.91
C ALA A 240 -6.00 -1.99 -21.67
N ILE A 241 -4.87 -1.98 -20.99
CA ILE A 241 -3.53 -1.88 -21.59
C ILE A 241 -3.18 -3.15 -22.35
N ALA A 242 -3.37 -4.33 -21.73
CA ALA A 242 -3.11 -5.62 -22.35
C ALA A 242 -3.93 -5.83 -23.63
N ASN A 243 -5.22 -5.45 -23.61
CA ASN A 243 -6.12 -5.52 -24.76
C ASN A 243 -5.67 -4.65 -25.97
N VAL A 244 -4.76 -3.72 -25.76
CA VAL A 244 -4.16 -2.90 -26.81
C VAL A 244 -2.79 -3.42 -27.21
N LEU A 245 -1.87 -3.60 -26.24
CA LEU A 245 -0.46 -3.91 -26.53
C LEU A 245 -0.26 -5.34 -27.05
N LEU A 246 -0.95 -6.34 -26.48
CA LEU A 246 -0.78 -7.73 -26.86
C LEU A 246 -1.24 -8.02 -28.29
N PRO A 247 -2.43 -7.59 -28.75
CA PRO A 247 -2.83 -7.76 -30.15
C PRO A 247 -1.96 -6.98 -31.13
N ALA A 248 -1.35 -5.86 -30.69
CA ALA A 248 -0.41 -5.10 -31.51
C ALA A 248 0.98 -5.76 -31.60
N GLY A 249 1.24 -6.79 -30.77
CA GLY A 249 2.55 -7.44 -30.70
C GLY A 249 3.63 -6.59 -30.06
N ILE A 250 3.25 -5.59 -29.26
CA ILE A 250 4.17 -4.68 -28.58
C ILE A 250 4.50 -5.19 -27.18
N PRO A 251 5.75 -5.59 -26.91
CA PRO A 251 6.15 -6.04 -25.58
C PRO A 251 6.14 -4.89 -24.57
N MET A 252 5.86 -5.22 -23.30
CA MET A 252 5.88 -4.26 -22.21
C MET A 252 6.78 -4.76 -21.07
N VAL A 253 7.58 -3.87 -20.51
CA VAL A 253 8.35 -4.06 -19.27
C VAL A 253 7.67 -3.27 -18.16
N ALA A 254 7.38 -3.94 -17.05
CA ALA A 254 6.64 -3.36 -15.94
C ALA A 254 7.54 -3.05 -14.74
N GLY A 255 7.21 -1.98 -14.03
CA GLY A 255 7.85 -1.60 -12.78
C GLY A 255 7.49 -2.51 -11.60
N GLU A 256 6.39 -3.29 -11.70
CA GLU A 256 5.95 -4.21 -10.65
C GLU A 256 5.20 -5.43 -11.23
N GLU A 257 5.05 -6.48 -10.40
CA GLU A 257 4.56 -7.78 -10.81
C GLU A 257 3.07 -7.80 -11.19
N GLY A 258 2.23 -7.05 -10.47
CA GLY A 258 0.80 -7.02 -10.72
C GLY A 258 0.46 -6.44 -12.09
N ILE A 259 1.19 -5.40 -12.54
CA ILE A 259 1.10 -4.85 -13.91
C ILE A 259 1.66 -5.84 -14.92
N CYS A 260 2.76 -6.55 -14.58
CA CYS A 260 3.41 -7.50 -15.47
C CYS A 260 2.51 -8.70 -15.76
N THR A 261 1.82 -9.20 -14.75
CA THR A 261 0.96 -10.38 -14.85
C THR A 261 -0.13 -10.19 -15.90
N ASP A 262 -0.18 -11.08 -16.89
CA ASP A 262 -1.12 -11.10 -18.03
C ASP A 262 -0.99 -9.90 -19.00
N CYS A 263 0.02 -9.04 -18.85
CA CYS A 263 0.18 -7.83 -19.66
C CYS A 263 1.62 -7.62 -20.13
N GLY A 264 2.60 -7.77 -19.23
CA GLY A 264 4.01 -7.50 -19.50
C GLY A 264 4.85 -8.73 -19.70
N VAL A 265 6.00 -8.56 -20.35
CA VAL A 265 6.97 -9.62 -20.59
C VAL A 265 7.80 -9.89 -19.33
N CYS A 266 8.31 -8.84 -18.69
CA CYS A 266 9.19 -8.97 -17.53
C CYS A 266 9.08 -7.77 -16.58
N THR A 267 9.56 -7.99 -15.36
CA THR A 267 9.60 -7.00 -14.29
C THR A 267 10.77 -7.26 -13.34
N LEU A 268 11.23 -6.20 -12.69
CA LEU A 268 12.07 -6.28 -11.49
C LEU A 268 11.20 -5.83 -10.32
N SER A 269 10.62 -6.76 -9.62
CA SER A 269 9.59 -6.49 -8.63
C SER A 269 9.94 -7.02 -7.24
N ILE A 270 9.28 -6.44 -6.25
CA ILE A 270 9.29 -6.86 -4.87
C ILE A 270 8.03 -7.67 -4.56
N SER A 271 8.04 -8.39 -3.42
CA SER A 271 6.83 -8.98 -2.85
C SER A 271 6.05 -7.91 -2.06
N TYR A 272 4.92 -7.48 -2.57
CA TYR A 272 4.05 -6.51 -1.87
C TYR A 272 3.44 -7.10 -0.60
N TYR A 273 3.20 -8.39 -0.56
CA TYR A 273 2.78 -9.06 0.67
C TYR A 273 3.84 -8.96 1.77
N ASP A 274 5.12 -9.25 1.44
CA ASP A 274 6.22 -9.13 2.41
C ASP A 274 6.50 -7.67 2.79
N LEU A 275 6.32 -6.73 1.85
CA LEU A 275 6.41 -5.30 2.12
C LEU A 275 5.36 -4.88 3.17
N GLY A 276 4.12 -5.32 2.98
CA GLY A 276 3.03 -5.13 3.93
C GLY A 276 3.32 -5.76 5.28
N ARG A 277 3.84 -7.00 5.30
CA ARG A 277 4.25 -7.67 6.55
C ARG A 277 5.30 -6.86 7.32
N THR A 278 6.34 -6.38 6.63
CA THR A 278 7.36 -5.51 7.25
C THR A 278 6.71 -4.26 7.86
N THR A 279 5.78 -3.62 7.14
CA THR A 279 5.04 -2.46 7.67
C THR A 279 4.19 -2.82 8.89
N GLY A 280 3.57 -4.00 8.92
CA GLY A 280 2.80 -4.51 10.07
C GLY A 280 3.67 -4.79 11.30
N GLU A 281 4.86 -5.34 11.09
CA GLU A 281 5.85 -5.54 12.17
C GLU A 281 6.35 -4.20 12.74
N MET A 282 6.55 -3.19 11.87
CA MET A 282 6.86 -1.83 12.31
C MET A 282 5.70 -1.23 13.12
N ALA A 283 4.46 -1.43 12.68
CA ALA A 283 3.25 -0.97 13.38
C ALA A 283 3.14 -1.57 14.78
N ALA A 284 3.40 -2.87 14.95
CA ALA A 284 3.38 -3.52 16.25
C ALA A 284 4.37 -2.87 17.24
N LYS A 285 5.59 -2.57 16.79
CA LYS A 285 6.62 -1.91 17.62
C LYS A 285 6.23 -0.48 18.01
N VAL A 286 5.58 0.26 17.10
CA VAL A 286 5.10 1.62 17.38
C VAL A 286 3.94 1.60 18.37
N LEU A 287 2.94 0.75 18.15
CA LEU A 287 1.75 0.65 19.01
C LEU A 287 2.09 0.19 20.43
N THR A 288 3.06 -0.69 20.59
CA THR A 288 3.53 -1.17 21.91
C THR A 288 4.52 -0.23 22.58
N GLY A 289 4.98 0.82 21.91
CA GLY A 289 6.01 1.73 22.41
C GLY A 289 7.41 1.11 22.44
N GLU A 290 7.62 -0.01 21.74
CA GLU A 290 8.95 -0.63 21.60
C GLU A 290 9.88 0.20 20.71
N ALA A 291 9.31 0.90 19.71
CA ALA A 291 10.05 1.77 18.81
C ALA A 291 9.46 3.17 18.74
N ASP A 292 10.34 4.17 18.60
CA ASP A 292 9.97 5.56 18.32
C ASP A 292 9.94 5.77 16.80
N ILE A 293 8.75 6.01 16.27
CA ILE A 293 8.53 6.20 14.83
C ILE A 293 9.41 7.32 14.25
N SER A 294 9.71 8.35 15.05
CA SER A 294 10.51 9.50 14.60
C SER A 294 11.95 9.15 14.23
N THR A 295 12.43 8.02 14.70
CA THR A 295 13.78 7.53 14.45
C THR A 295 13.82 6.29 13.56
N MET A 296 12.66 5.73 13.22
CA MET A 296 12.58 4.54 12.38
C MET A 296 12.99 4.87 10.94
N PRO A 297 13.96 4.15 10.36
CA PRO A 297 14.27 4.31 8.93
C PRO A 297 13.17 3.73 8.06
N ILE A 298 13.11 4.18 6.82
CA ILE A 298 12.34 3.51 5.78
C ILE A 298 12.99 2.16 5.47
N GLU A 299 12.19 1.11 5.45
CA GLU A 299 12.65 -0.24 5.14
C GLU A 299 12.36 -0.59 3.67
N TYR A 300 13.20 -1.46 3.10
CA TYR A 300 13.15 -1.87 1.70
C TYR A 300 13.08 -3.39 1.60
N THR A 301 12.34 -3.88 0.62
CA THR A 301 12.28 -5.31 0.31
C THR A 301 13.14 -5.61 -0.92
N ALA A 302 13.80 -6.76 -0.95
CA ALA A 302 14.64 -7.16 -2.08
C ALA A 302 13.78 -7.39 -3.34
N ALA A 303 14.24 -6.82 -4.45
CA ALA A 303 13.62 -7.03 -5.76
C ALA A 303 14.12 -8.32 -6.41
N THR A 304 13.25 -8.97 -7.17
CA THR A 304 13.52 -10.21 -7.91
C THR A 304 13.15 -10.04 -9.38
N PRO A 305 14.03 -10.41 -10.33
CA PRO A 305 13.70 -10.41 -11.75
C PRO A 305 12.70 -11.52 -12.07
N LYS A 306 11.58 -11.16 -12.68
CA LYS A 306 10.51 -12.09 -13.06
C LYS A 306 10.04 -11.89 -14.49
N TYR A 307 9.38 -12.89 -15.05
CA TYR A 307 8.75 -12.80 -16.37
C TYR A 307 7.39 -13.51 -16.36
N ASP A 308 6.50 -13.08 -17.26
CA ASP A 308 5.23 -13.76 -17.49
C ASP A 308 5.37 -14.80 -18.62
N PRO A 309 5.26 -16.11 -18.30
CA PRO A 309 5.45 -17.16 -19.29
C PRO A 309 4.40 -17.16 -20.41
N ASP A 310 3.15 -16.82 -20.09
CA ASP A 310 2.05 -16.82 -21.04
C ASP A 310 2.18 -15.66 -22.04
N VAL A 311 2.59 -14.48 -21.55
CA VAL A 311 2.85 -13.32 -22.40
C VAL A 311 4.09 -13.56 -23.29
N CYS A 312 5.13 -14.17 -22.74
CA CYS A 312 6.30 -14.57 -23.52
C CYS A 312 5.93 -15.54 -24.65
N GLU A 313 5.11 -16.58 -24.35
CA GLU A 313 4.62 -17.53 -25.35
C GLU A 313 3.77 -16.83 -26.44
N LEU A 314 2.84 -15.98 -26.02
CA LEU A 314 1.94 -15.22 -26.91
C LEU A 314 2.73 -14.34 -27.90
N LEU A 315 3.76 -13.66 -27.43
CA LEU A 315 4.59 -12.77 -28.24
C LEU A 315 5.77 -13.46 -28.93
N GLY A 316 5.96 -14.77 -28.70
CA GLY A 316 7.08 -15.55 -29.28
C GLY A 316 8.45 -15.12 -28.73
N ILE A 317 8.49 -14.66 -27.48
CA ILE A 317 9.71 -14.19 -26.80
C ILE A 317 10.28 -15.32 -25.94
N THR A 318 11.57 -15.61 -26.09
CA THR A 318 12.26 -16.58 -25.25
C THR A 318 12.68 -15.93 -23.93
N PRO A 319 12.29 -16.48 -22.77
CA PRO A 319 12.74 -15.95 -21.48
C PRO A 319 14.26 -15.97 -21.34
N LEU A 320 14.79 -14.94 -20.66
CA LEU A 320 16.22 -14.85 -20.38
C LEU A 320 16.59 -15.65 -19.12
N ASP A 321 17.83 -16.15 -19.09
CA ASP A 321 18.40 -16.79 -17.90
C ASP A 321 18.46 -15.77 -16.73
N GLY A 322 18.22 -16.26 -15.51
CA GLY A 322 18.25 -15.43 -14.29
C GLY A 322 16.91 -14.78 -13.92
N TYR A 323 15.89 -14.94 -14.77
CA TYR A 323 14.51 -14.54 -14.44
C TYR A 323 13.67 -15.73 -14.00
N THR A 324 12.82 -15.54 -13.02
CA THR A 324 11.88 -16.56 -12.54
C THR A 324 10.47 -16.31 -13.10
N PRO A 325 9.70 -17.37 -13.41
CA PRO A 325 8.33 -17.19 -13.87
C PRO A 325 7.46 -16.58 -12.76
N ILE A 326 6.52 -15.72 -13.17
CA ILE A 326 5.43 -15.26 -12.29
C ILE A 326 4.50 -16.45 -12.05
N GLU A 327 4.21 -16.75 -10.79
CA GLU A 327 3.21 -17.75 -10.39
C GLU A 327 1.82 -17.10 -10.38
N LYS A 328 0.82 -17.77 -11.01
CA LYS A 328 -0.56 -17.27 -11.13
C LYS A 328 -1.52 -18.04 -10.25
#